data_4f932644ce99e54a05ed335fb7fdff26
#
_entry.id   4f932644ce99e54a05ed335fb7fdff26
#
_cell.length_a   1.000
_cell.length_b   1.000
_cell.length_c   1.000
_cell.angle_alpha   90.00
_cell.angle_beta   90.00
_cell.angle_gamma   90.00
#
_symmetry.space_group_name_H-M   'P 1'
#
loop_
_entity.id
_entity.type
_entity.pdbx_description
1 polymer ?
#
loop_
_entity_poly.entity_id
_entity_poly.type
_entity_poly.pdbx_seq_one_letter_code
_entity_poly.pdbx_strand_id
1 'polypeptide(L)'
;MRRNAAFAILSLLVSFLCSACAPAAPSDHPPEFLNDIGKTLIELKNEHPEGELIVRPGGFPDNAAVCFGEPEAEFAHYFFRTQGGDAEKVMSECEDQLKCAGFLTTEDILFPDMENDMSFEDFFSLIGVDDYEYLLGEEVRTGEGWLIFMYRDMEVMVNTNEITPGGGWNFTGEDVVKRNAPVSIADPEISNTNQDIADAVMLDESMS
;
A
#
# COMPACT_ATOMS: atom_id res chain seq x y z
N MET A 1 59.06 -29.70 -6.79
CA MET A 1 57.70 -29.59 -7.33
C MET A 1 56.63 -29.82 -6.27
N ARG A 2 56.42 -28.88 -5.30
CA ARG A 2 55.36 -29.00 -4.23
C ARG A 2 54.85 -27.64 -3.79
N ARG A 3 54.78 -26.62 -4.66
CA ARG A 3 54.34 -25.25 -4.26
C ARG A 3 53.04 -24.76 -4.95
N ASN A 4 52.49 -25.50 -5.92
CA ASN A 4 51.32 -25.04 -6.72
C ASN A 4 49.96 -25.58 -6.25
N ALA A 5 49.92 -26.54 -5.28
CA ALA A 5 48.66 -27.11 -4.82
C ALA A 5 47.95 -26.26 -3.74
N ALA A 6 48.70 -25.46 -2.97
CA ALA A 6 48.10 -24.64 -1.89
C ALA A 6 47.36 -23.40 -2.39
N PHE A 7 47.76 -22.85 -3.56
CA PHE A 7 47.08 -21.67 -4.10
C PHE A 7 45.72 -21.96 -4.77
N ALA A 8 45.56 -23.17 -5.35
CA ALA A 8 44.31 -23.58 -5.99
C ALA A 8 43.16 -23.82 -4.96
N ILE A 9 43.51 -24.32 -3.79
CA ILE A 9 42.51 -24.59 -2.73
C ILE A 9 42.04 -23.29 -2.07
N LEU A 10 42.90 -22.29 -1.93
CA LEU A 10 42.53 -21.00 -1.34
C LEU A 10 41.62 -20.20 -2.29
N SER A 11 41.80 -20.26 -3.59
CA SER A 11 40.92 -19.60 -4.58
C SER A 11 39.52 -20.22 -4.63
N LEU A 12 39.42 -21.56 -4.41
CA LEU A 12 38.11 -22.23 -4.40
C LEU A 12 37.32 -21.91 -3.14
N LEU A 13 37.97 -21.72 -1.99
CA LEU A 13 37.32 -21.37 -0.72
C LEU A 13 36.81 -19.92 -0.69
N VAL A 14 37.51 -18.99 -1.34
CA VAL A 14 37.03 -17.59 -1.43
C VAL A 14 35.84 -17.47 -2.37
N SER A 15 35.75 -18.29 -3.43
CA SER A 15 34.60 -18.30 -4.35
C SER A 15 33.32 -18.87 -3.72
N PHE A 16 33.45 -19.72 -2.68
CA PHE A 16 32.28 -20.28 -1.98
C PHE A 16 31.73 -19.34 -0.87
N LEU A 17 32.52 -18.37 -0.40
CA LEU A 17 32.09 -17.43 0.64
C LEU A 17 31.38 -16.18 0.08
N CYS A 18 31.46 -15.93 -1.23
CA CYS A 18 30.74 -14.83 -1.87
C CYS A 18 29.36 -15.20 -2.43
N SER A 19 28.94 -16.49 -2.34
CA SER A 19 27.62 -16.93 -2.81
C SER A 19 26.50 -16.89 -1.77
N ALA A 20 26.73 -16.28 -0.61
CA ALA A 20 25.81 -16.36 0.51
C ALA A 20 25.07 -15.05 0.83
N CYS A 21 25.10 -14.05 -0.05
CA CYS A 21 24.29 -12.85 0.10
C CYS A 21 23.74 -12.40 -1.28
N ALA A 22 23.05 -13.29 -1.99
CA ALA A 22 22.03 -12.81 -2.91
C ALA A 22 20.82 -12.42 -2.02
N PRO A 23 20.28 -11.22 -2.15
CA PRO A 23 19.01 -10.91 -1.49
C PRO A 23 18.01 -12.00 -1.87
N ALA A 24 17.25 -12.49 -0.92
CA ALA A 24 16.18 -13.43 -1.18
C ALA A 24 15.30 -12.80 -2.27
N ALA A 25 14.98 -13.56 -3.32
CA ALA A 25 14.02 -13.09 -4.31
C ALA A 25 12.71 -12.74 -3.56
N PRO A 26 12.06 -11.62 -3.93
CA PRO A 26 10.79 -11.24 -3.30
C PRO A 26 9.84 -12.44 -3.29
N SER A 27 9.06 -12.59 -2.23
CA SER A 27 8.08 -13.66 -2.13
C SER A 27 7.20 -13.69 -3.39
N ASP A 28 7.20 -14.82 -4.11
CA ASP A 28 6.41 -14.99 -5.34
C ASP A 28 4.89 -15.07 -5.06
N HIS A 29 4.51 -15.08 -3.77
CA HIS A 29 3.12 -15.20 -3.34
C HIS A 29 2.61 -13.86 -2.81
N PRO A 30 1.78 -13.14 -3.60
CA PRO A 30 1.09 -11.97 -3.09
C PRO A 30 0.17 -12.35 -1.92
N PRO A 31 -0.06 -11.44 -0.97
CA PRO A 31 -1.04 -11.66 0.09
C PRO A 31 -2.40 -12.10 -0.47
N GLU A 32 -3.04 -13.07 0.16
CA GLU A 32 -4.29 -13.68 -0.32
C GLU A 32 -5.43 -12.66 -0.47
N PHE A 33 -5.44 -11.61 0.37
CA PHE A 33 -6.46 -10.56 0.29
C PHE A 33 -6.45 -9.79 -1.04
N LEU A 34 -5.33 -9.78 -1.78
CA LEU A 34 -5.29 -9.15 -3.11
C LEU A 34 -6.21 -9.85 -4.12
N ASN A 35 -6.64 -11.09 -3.85
CA ASN A 35 -7.60 -11.80 -4.69
C ASN A 35 -9.03 -11.19 -4.63
N ASP A 36 -9.27 -10.29 -3.69
CA ASP A 36 -10.56 -9.60 -3.56
C ASP A 36 -10.67 -8.37 -4.48
N ILE A 37 -9.58 -7.93 -5.09
CA ILE A 37 -9.59 -6.85 -6.09
C ILE A 37 -10.51 -7.25 -7.25
N GLY A 38 -11.45 -6.36 -7.58
CA GLY A 38 -12.47 -6.57 -8.62
C GLY A 38 -13.75 -7.23 -8.13
N LYS A 39 -13.81 -7.78 -6.91
CA LYS A 39 -15.08 -8.23 -6.31
C LYS A 39 -15.99 -7.03 -6.04
N THR A 40 -17.28 -7.22 -6.25
CA THR A 40 -18.26 -6.18 -5.91
C THR A 40 -18.44 -6.03 -4.41
N LEU A 41 -18.92 -4.87 -3.97
CA LEU A 41 -19.21 -4.65 -2.56
C LEU A 41 -20.23 -5.65 -2.01
N ILE A 42 -21.23 -6.04 -2.82
CA ILE A 42 -22.23 -7.04 -2.39
C ILE A 42 -21.60 -8.43 -2.22
N GLU A 43 -20.62 -8.81 -3.05
CA GLU A 43 -19.88 -10.06 -2.89
C GLU A 43 -19.09 -10.05 -1.59
N LEU A 44 -18.37 -8.95 -1.31
CA LEU A 44 -17.60 -8.79 -0.08
C LEU A 44 -18.48 -8.77 1.17
N LYS A 45 -19.64 -8.10 1.14
CA LYS A 45 -20.61 -8.14 2.24
C LYS A 45 -21.13 -9.57 2.55
N ASN A 46 -21.26 -10.41 1.51
CA ASN A 46 -21.65 -11.80 1.70
C ASN A 46 -20.53 -12.68 2.27
N GLU A 47 -19.27 -12.40 1.91
CA GLU A 47 -18.10 -13.12 2.40
C GLU A 47 -17.68 -12.65 3.82
N HIS A 48 -17.89 -11.36 4.11
CA HIS A 48 -17.52 -10.69 5.36
C HIS A 48 -18.78 -10.03 5.99
N PRO A 49 -19.70 -10.81 6.56
CA PRO A 49 -20.97 -10.29 7.09
C PRO A 49 -20.80 -9.35 8.30
N GLU A 50 -19.64 -9.39 8.97
CA GLU A 50 -19.27 -8.51 10.09
C GLU A 50 -18.60 -7.20 9.61
N GLY A 51 -18.40 -7.07 8.28
CA GLY A 51 -17.76 -5.90 7.71
C GLY A 51 -18.65 -4.65 7.79
N GLU A 52 -18.02 -3.52 8.03
CA GLU A 52 -18.65 -2.20 8.16
C GLU A 52 -18.07 -1.22 7.15
N LEU A 53 -18.82 -0.14 6.89
CA LEU A 53 -18.30 1.03 6.18
C LEU A 53 -17.26 1.74 7.04
N ILE A 54 -16.08 1.94 6.49
CA ILE A 54 -14.96 2.63 7.13
C ILE A 54 -14.62 3.85 6.29
N VAL A 55 -14.74 5.04 6.89
CA VAL A 55 -14.26 6.28 6.28
C VAL A 55 -12.99 6.70 6.99
N ARG A 56 -11.85 6.61 6.31
CA ARG A 56 -10.56 6.99 6.88
C ARG A 56 -10.11 8.34 6.31
N PRO A 57 -9.67 9.28 7.15
CA PRO A 57 -9.05 10.50 6.66
C PRO A 57 -7.92 10.14 5.70
N GLY A 58 -7.95 10.71 4.50
CA GLY A 58 -6.84 10.60 3.55
C GLY A 58 -5.66 11.46 4.00
N GLY A 59 -4.47 11.20 3.45
CA GLY A 59 -3.27 12.01 3.72
C GLY A 59 -3.32 13.41 3.09
N PHE A 60 -4.33 13.72 2.27
CA PHE A 60 -4.60 15.07 1.76
C PHE A 60 -5.76 15.69 2.53
N PRO A 61 -5.67 16.98 2.91
CA PRO A 61 -6.50 17.58 3.94
C PRO A 61 -8.02 17.48 3.75
N ASP A 62 -8.49 17.19 2.55
CA ASP A 62 -9.93 17.20 2.25
C ASP A 62 -10.46 15.89 1.65
N ASN A 63 -9.61 14.86 1.51
CA ASN A 63 -10.03 13.57 0.94
C ASN A 63 -10.05 12.47 2.00
N ALA A 64 -11.16 11.77 2.10
CA ALA A 64 -11.27 10.56 2.91
C ALA A 64 -11.37 9.32 2.00
N ALA A 65 -10.68 8.25 2.39
CA ALA A 65 -10.82 6.96 1.73
C ALA A 65 -12.07 6.25 2.25
N VAL A 66 -12.92 5.80 1.34
CA VAL A 66 -14.11 5.01 1.64
C VAL A 66 -13.78 3.54 1.45
N CYS A 67 -13.91 2.79 2.53
CA CYS A 67 -13.51 1.41 2.63
C CYS A 67 -14.63 0.55 3.23
N PHE A 68 -14.48 -0.76 3.08
CA PHE A 68 -15.29 -1.77 3.73
C PHE A 68 -14.39 -2.80 4.39
N GLY A 69 -14.73 -3.24 5.58
CA GLY A 69 -13.96 -4.28 6.28
C GLY A 69 -14.39 -4.45 7.71
N GLU A 70 -13.70 -5.32 8.42
CA GLU A 70 -13.89 -5.49 9.85
C GLU A 70 -13.08 -4.41 10.58
N PRO A 71 -13.65 -3.74 11.63
CA PRO A 71 -13.01 -2.60 12.29
C PRO A 71 -11.63 -2.90 12.88
N GLU A 72 -11.38 -4.15 13.27
CA GLU A 72 -10.12 -4.61 13.86
C GLU A 72 -9.21 -5.37 12.85
N ALA A 73 -9.62 -5.47 11.58
CA ALA A 73 -8.81 -6.13 10.58
C ALA A 73 -7.55 -5.31 10.24
N GLU A 74 -6.47 -6.04 9.94
CA GLU A 74 -5.18 -5.46 9.55
C GLU A 74 -5.24 -4.78 8.17
N PHE A 75 -6.32 -4.97 7.42
CA PHE A 75 -6.57 -4.33 6.14
C PHE A 75 -8.05 -3.93 5.99
N ALA A 76 -8.32 -2.96 5.09
CA ALA A 76 -9.66 -2.58 4.69
C ALA A 76 -9.74 -2.52 3.17
N HIS A 77 -10.81 -3.09 2.59
CA HIS A 77 -11.08 -3.04 1.15
C HIS A 77 -11.41 -1.60 0.74
N TYR A 78 -10.58 -1.04 -0.15
CA TYR A 78 -10.70 0.33 -0.62
C TYR A 78 -11.60 0.39 -1.87
N PHE A 79 -12.45 1.41 -1.95
CA PHE A 79 -13.37 1.62 -3.07
C PHE A 79 -13.16 2.96 -3.79
N PHE A 80 -13.27 4.09 -3.10
CA PHE A 80 -13.16 5.42 -3.70
C PHE A 80 -12.77 6.47 -2.66
N ARG A 81 -12.59 7.71 -3.10
CA ARG A 81 -12.33 8.86 -2.22
C ARG A 81 -13.51 9.80 -2.19
N THR A 82 -13.71 10.50 -1.07
CA THR A 82 -14.74 11.53 -0.93
C THR A 82 -14.17 12.78 -0.28
N GLN A 83 -14.66 13.94 -0.71
CA GLN A 83 -14.36 15.25 -0.13
C GLN A 83 -15.51 15.77 0.75
N GLY A 84 -16.29 14.89 1.35
CA GLY A 84 -17.39 15.25 2.24
C GLY A 84 -18.78 14.97 1.69
N GLY A 85 -18.91 14.06 0.74
CA GLY A 85 -20.22 13.53 0.28
C GLY A 85 -20.76 12.43 1.20
N ASP A 86 -22.01 12.01 0.96
CA ASP A 86 -22.64 10.91 1.67
C ASP A 86 -22.11 9.55 1.18
N ALA A 87 -20.99 9.12 1.77
CA ALA A 87 -20.37 7.84 1.44
C ALA A 87 -21.30 6.64 1.71
N GLU A 88 -22.16 6.71 2.75
CA GLU A 88 -23.12 5.66 3.09
C GLU A 88 -24.15 5.47 1.96
N LYS A 89 -24.63 6.58 1.41
CA LYS A 89 -25.56 6.55 0.29
C LYS A 89 -24.92 5.90 -0.95
N VAL A 90 -23.73 6.36 -1.36
CA VAL A 90 -23.01 5.78 -2.51
C VAL A 90 -22.82 4.28 -2.31
N MET A 91 -22.34 3.86 -1.14
CA MET A 91 -22.11 2.44 -0.82
C MET A 91 -23.40 1.61 -0.80
N SER A 92 -24.55 2.21 -0.47
CA SER A 92 -25.84 1.50 -0.42
C SER A 92 -26.56 1.46 -1.78
N GLU A 93 -26.46 2.52 -2.57
CA GLU A 93 -27.14 2.60 -3.87
C GLU A 93 -26.38 1.92 -5.01
N CYS A 94 -25.05 1.74 -4.86
CA CYS A 94 -24.17 1.22 -5.91
C CYS A 94 -23.42 -0.06 -5.51
N GLU A 95 -23.89 -0.81 -4.52
CA GLU A 95 -23.18 -1.98 -3.99
C GLU A 95 -22.95 -3.11 -5.00
N ASP A 96 -23.73 -3.18 -6.08
CA ASP A 96 -23.59 -4.12 -7.19
C ASP A 96 -22.65 -3.61 -8.31
N GLN A 97 -22.29 -2.32 -8.29
CA GLN A 97 -21.45 -1.65 -9.28
C GLN A 97 -20.05 -1.35 -8.75
N LEU A 98 -19.96 -0.95 -7.47
CA LEU A 98 -18.68 -0.67 -6.81
C LEU A 98 -17.87 -1.95 -6.63
N LYS A 99 -16.62 -1.92 -7.09
CA LYS A 99 -15.69 -3.04 -6.98
C LYS A 99 -14.56 -2.70 -6.02
N CYS A 100 -14.06 -3.67 -5.29
CA CYS A 100 -12.84 -3.50 -4.52
C CYS A 100 -11.73 -3.02 -5.46
N ALA A 101 -11.30 -1.78 -5.29
CA ALA A 101 -10.22 -1.21 -6.08
C ALA A 101 -8.85 -1.53 -5.47
N GLY A 102 -8.79 -1.88 -4.19
CA GLY A 102 -7.54 -2.13 -3.50
C GLY A 102 -7.72 -2.25 -2.00
N PHE A 103 -6.64 -1.91 -1.27
CA PHE A 103 -6.60 -2.04 0.18
C PHE A 103 -5.88 -0.88 0.84
N LEU A 104 -6.33 -0.56 2.07
CA LEU A 104 -5.54 0.18 3.04
C LEU A 104 -5.03 -0.81 4.07
N THR A 105 -3.72 -0.86 4.27
CA THR A 105 -3.04 -1.80 5.15
C THR A 105 -1.76 -1.18 5.71
N THR A 106 -0.86 -1.99 6.22
CA THR A 106 0.47 -1.59 6.64
C THR A 106 1.55 -2.26 5.79
N GLU A 107 2.75 -1.68 5.81
CA GLU A 107 3.87 -2.11 4.99
C GLU A 107 4.24 -3.58 5.27
N ASP A 108 4.30 -4.00 6.53
CA ASP A 108 4.67 -5.35 6.95
C ASP A 108 3.69 -6.45 6.48
N ILE A 109 2.45 -6.07 6.17
CA ILE A 109 1.46 -6.98 5.59
C ILE A 109 1.64 -7.09 4.08
N LEU A 110 1.88 -5.97 3.40
CA LEU A 110 2.06 -5.96 1.94
C LEU A 110 3.45 -6.45 1.53
N PHE A 111 4.47 -6.15 2.33
CA PHE A 111 5.88 -6.49 2.09
C PHE A 111 6.48 -7.26 3.27
N PRO A 112 6.05 -8.50 3.53
CA PRO A 112 6.43 -9.27 4.71
C PRO A 112 7.94 -9.56 4.81
N ASP A 113 8.67 -9.44 3.71
CA ASP A 113 10.12 -9.63 3.68
C ASP A 113 10.91 -8.42 4.22
N MET A 114 10.23 -7.30 4.48
CA MET A 114 10.82 -6.14 5.14
C MET A 114 10.86 -6.34 6.66
N GLU A 115 12.03 -6.70 7.19
CA GLU A 115 12.19 -7.01 8.62
C GLU A 115 12.38 -5.77 9.51
N ASN A 116 12.93 -4.67 8.95
CA ASN A 116 13.30 -3.45 9.66
C ASN A 116 13.06 -2.22 8.79
N ASP A 117 13.09 -1.03 9.40
CA ASP A 117 13.19 0.23 8.67
C ASP A 117 14.36 0.19 7.69
N MET A 118 14.17 0.66 6.48
CA MET A 118 15.22 0.65 5.46
C MET A 118 15.19 1.89 4.57
N SER A 119 16.33 2.18 3.94
CA SER A 119 16.42 3.27 2.96
C SER A 119 15.49 3.01 1.77
N PHE A 120 15.11 4.07 1.05
CA PHE A 120 14.34 3.90 -0.20
C PHE A 120 15.06 2.99 -1.19
N GLU A 121 16.39 3.15 -1.34
CA GLU A 121 17.19 2.33 -2.25
C GLU A 121 17.12 0.84 -1.90
N ASP A 122 17.28 0.50 -0.61
CA ASP A 122 17.21 -0.89 -0.15
C ASP A 122 15.78 -1.45 -0.29
N PHE A 123 14.76 -0.65 0.05
CA PHE A 123 13.36 -1.04 -0.08
C PHE A 123 12.98 -1.34 -1.54
N PHE A 124 13.30 -0.44 -2.48
CA PHE A 124 13.00 -0.68 -3.89
C PHE A 124 13.81 -1.82 -4.50
N SER A 125 15.05 -2.01 -4.04
CA SER A 125 15.84 -3.19 -4.40
C SER A 125 15.21 -4.49 -3.89
N LEU A 126 14.66 -4.48 -2.66
CA LEU A 126 13.97 -5.63 -2.08
C LEU A 126 12.72 -6.03 -2.86
N ILE A 127 11.89 -5.06 -3.25
CA ILE A 127 10.62 -5.31 -3.94
C ILE A 127 10.76 -5.38 -5.47
N GLY A 128 11.95 -5.12 -6.02
CA GLY A 128 12.24 -5.21 -7.45
C GLY A 128 11.58 -4.11 -8.28
N VAL A 129 11.46 -2.90 -7.75
CA VAL A 129 10.90 -1.71 -8.42
C VAL A 129 12.02 -0.72 -8.71
N ASP A 130 12.12 -0.27 -9.97
CA ASP A 130 13.19 0.64 -10.43
C ASP A 130 12.73 2.10 -10.54
N ASP A 131 11.42 2.37 -10.52
CA ASP A 131 10.85 3.70 -10.74
C ASP A 131 9.81 4.03 -9.66
N TYR A 132 9.99 5.19 -9.02
CA TYR A 132 9.09 5.69 -7.99
C TYR A 132 9.04 7.21 -7.97
N GLU A 133 7.95 7.77 -7.47
CA GLU A 133 7.77 9.19 -7.21
C GLU A 133 7.71 9.44 -5.70
N TYR A 134 8.46 10.46 -5.26
CA TYR A 134 8.40 10.92 -3.88
C TYR A 134 7.74 12.28 -3.81
N LEU A 135 6.55 12.32 -3.22
CA LEU A 135 5.79 13.54 -3.03
C LEU A 135 5.93 14.03 -1.58
N LEU A 136 6.44 15.26 -1.46
CA LEU A 136 6.34 16.03 -0.23
C LEU A 136 5.12 16.93 -0.35
N GLY A 137 4.17 16.83 0.57
CA GLY A 137 3.04 17.74 0.59
C GLY A 137 3.50 19.19 0.80
N GLU A 138 3.29 20.08 -0.17
CA GLU A 138 3.71 21.50 -0.12
C GLU A 138 2.91 22.34 0.90
N GLU A 139 1.69 21.96 1.21
CA GLU A 139 0.87 22.63 2.24
C GLU A 139 1.10 22.08 3.64
N VAL A 140 2.21 21.45 3.83
CA VAL A 140 2.47 20.61 4.98
C VAL A 140 2.83 21.44 6.19
N ARG A 141 1.83 21.81 6.91
CA ARG A 141 1.98 22.07 8.36
C ARG A 141 2.32 20.80 9.15
N THR A 142 2.33 19.63 8.50
CA THR A 142 2.47 18.31 9.10
C THR A 142 3.66 17.49 8.58
N GLY A 143 4.38 17.90 7.50
CA GLY A 143 5.54 17.15 7.01
C GLY A 143 5.20 15.77 6.43
N GLU A 144 4.07 15.60 5.73
CA GLU A 144 3.70 14.31 5.15
C GLU A 144 4.51 14.00 3.89
N GLY A 145 5.15 12.83 3.85
CA GLY A 145 5.81 12.29 2.68
C GLY A 145 5.13 11.02 2.20
N TRP A 146 5.04 10.88 0.87
CA TRP A 146 4.45 9.71 0.21
C TRP A 146 5.39 9.20 -0.85
N LEU A 147 5.69 7.89 -0.80
CA LEU A 147 6.27 7.15 -1.92
C LEU A 147 5.15 6.59 -2.77
N ILE A 148 5.21 6.85 -4.09
CA ILE A 148 4.23 6.35 -5.05
C ILE A 148 4.97 5.57 -6.13
N PHE A 149 4.54 4.35 -6.38
CA PHE A 149 5.14 3.48 -7.39
C PHE A 149 4.16 2.43 -7.88
N MET A 150 4.48 1.82 -9.02
CA MET A 150 3.73 0.69 -9.55
C MET A 150 4.33 -0.62 -9.06
N TYR A 151 3.52 -1.48 -8.47
CA TYR A 151 3.88 -2.82 -8.04
C TYR A 151 2.85 -3.83 -8.53
N ARG A 152 3.26 -4.76 -9.40
CA ARG A 152 2.36 -5.76 -10.02
C ARG A 152 1.13 -5.13 -10.70
N ASP A 153 1.32 -4.09 -11.49
CA ASP A 153 0.29 -3.32 -12.20
C ASP A 153 -0.68 -2.55 -11.29
N MET A 154 -0.42 -2.47 -9.99
CA MET A 154 -1.17 -1.70 -9.02
C MET A 154 -0.39 -0.49 -8.55
N GLU A 155 -1.07 0.63 -8.33
CA GLU A 155 -0.48 1.80 -7.69
C GLU A 155 -0.35 1.57 -6.19
N VAL A 156 0.84 1.76 -5.67
CA VAL A 156 1.16 1.67 -4.23
C VAL A 156 1.56 3.04 -3.73
N MET A 157 0.98 3.44 -2.59
CA MET A 157 1.36 4.64 -1.87
C MET A 157 1.77 4.27 -0.45
N VAL A 158 3.02 4.55 -0.08
CA VAL A 158 3.55 4.34 1.26
C VAL A 158 3.70 5.67 1.97
N ASN A 159 3.10 5.81 3.15
CA ASN A 159 3.32 6.98 4.00
C ASN A 159 4.67 6.86 4.71
N THR A 160 5.55 7.85 4.49
CA THR A 160 6.91 7.85 5.07
C THR A 160 7.02 8.60 6.39
N ASN A 161 5.91 9.02 6.97
CA ASN A 161 5.89 9.73 8.24
C ASN A 161 6.00 8.78 9.43
N GLU A 162 6.65 9.25 10.47
CA GLU A 162 6.65 8.56 11.75
C GLU A 162 5.36 8.88 12.53
N ILE A 163 4.65 7.83 13.00
CA ILE A 163 3.52 7.99 13.92
C ILE A 163 4.09 8.22 15.32
N THR A 164 3.86 9.43 15.87
CA THR A 164 4.28 9.71 17.25
C THR A 164 3.31 9.10 18.27
N PRO A 165 3.82 8.71 19.46
CA PRO A 165 2.96 8.35 20.57
C PRO A 165 1.99 9.51 20.90
N GLY A 166 0.68 9.25 20.74
CA GLY A 166 -0.35 10.28 20.90
C GLY A 166 -1.11 10.60 19.60
N GLY A 167 -0.78 9.94 18.49
CA GLY A 167 -1.51 10.01 17.21
C GLY A 167 -1.12 11.19 16.33
N GLY A 168 0.04 11.81 16.59
CA GLY A 168 0.61 12.82 15.70
C GLY A 168 1.52 12.18 14.63
N TRP A 169 1.61 12.81 13.47
CA TRP A 169 2.53 12.44 12.39
C TRP A 169 3.74 13.37 12.41
N ASN A 170 4.95 12.81 12.36
CA ASN A 170 6.17 13.59 12.20
C ASN A 170 6.90 13.15 10.94
N PHE A 171 7.18 14.11 10.08
CA PHE A 171 8.08 13.91 8.96
C PHE A 171 9.53 13.83 9.48
N THR A 172 10.20 12.71 9.20
CA THR A 172 11.59 12.51 9.67
C THR A 172 12.60 13.24 8.79
N GLY A 173 12.23 13.60 7.55
CA GLY A 173 13.13 14.18 6.56
C GLY A 173 14.21 13.21 6.06
N GLU A 174 14.08 11.94 6.40
CA GLU A 174 14.98 10.87 5.98
C GLU A 174 14.32 10.06 4.86
N ASP A 175 15.10 9.64 3.88
CA ASP A 175 14.66 8.78 2.79
C ASP A 175 14.55 7.32 3.29
N VAL A 176 13.63 7.08 4.22
CA VAL A 176 13.45 5.81 4.94
C VAL A 176 11.99 5.37 4.89
N VAL A 177 11.75 4.11 4.51
CA VAL A 177 10.48 3.42 4.73
C VAL A 177 10.50 2.83 6.13
N LYS A 178 9.51 3.19 6.94
CA LYS A 178 9.34 2.66 8.30
C LYS A 178 8.55 1.37 8.27
N ARG A 179 8.95 0.43 9.11
CA ARG A 179 8.14 -0.76 9.35
C ARG A 179 6.77 -0.37 9.94
N ASN A 180 5.74 -1.06 9.52
CA ASN A 180 4.33 -0.76 9.83
C ASN A 180 3.86 0.61 9.31
N ALA A 181 4.55 1.17 8.30
CA ALA A 181 4.06 2.36 7.62
C ALA A 181 2.68 2.11 7.00
N PRO A 182 1.74 3.06 7.07
CA PRO A 182 0.47 2.96 6.35
C PRO A 182 0.71 2.89 4.85
N VAL A 183 0.06 1.93 4.21
CA VAL A 183 0.16 1.67 2.77
C VAL A 183 -1.23 1.59 2.16
N SER A 184 -1.39 2.18 0.99
CA SER A 184 -2.50 1.86 0.10
C SER A 184 -1.98 1.19 -1.16
N ILE A 185 -2.71 0.18 -1.63
CA ILE A 185 -2.47 -0.48 -2.92
C ILE A 185 -3.80 -0.53 -3.67
N ALA A 186 -3.83 -0.09 -4.92
CA ALA A 186 -5.05 -0.03 -5.71
C ALA A 186 -4.80 -0.27 -7.20
N ASP A 187 -5.79 -0.91 -7.84
CA ASP A 187 -5.93 -0.93 -9.29
C ASP A 187 -6.45 0.44 -9.76
N PRO A 188 -5.68 1.19 -10.55
CA PRO A 188 -6.06 2.54 -10.95
C PRO A 188 -7.29 2.59 -11.86
N GLU A 189 -7.55 1.57 -12.67
CA GLU A 189 -8.72 1.53 -13.57
C GLU A 189 -10.00 1.33 -12.77
N ILE A 190 -10.00 0.41 -11.81
CA ILE A 190 -11.14 0.16 -10.92
C ILE A 190 -11.35 1.38 -10.02
N SER A 191 -10.29 1.95 -9.47
CA SER A 191 -10.35 3.15 -8.62
C SER A 191 -11.02 4.33 -9.36
N ASN A 192 -10.61 4.62 -10.59
CA ASN A 192 -11.20 5.66 -11.42
C ASN A 192 -12.66 5.39 -11.74
N THR A 193 -13.02 4.13 -12.10
CA THR A 193 -14.40 3.74 -12.38
C THR A 193 -15.30 3.93 -11.15
N ASN A 194 -14.86 3.52 -9.98
CA ASN A 194 -15.58 3.72 -8.73
C ASN A 194 -15.74 5.20 -8.39
N GLN A 195 -14.71 6.01 -8.66
CA GLN A 195 -14.77 7.46 -8.44
C GLN A 195 -15.84 8.11 -9.32
N ASP A 196 -15.91 7.74 -10.60
CA ASP A 196 -16.95 8.23 -11.53
C ASP A 196 -18.36 7.87 -11.05
N ILE A 197 -18.56 6.65 -10.53
CA ILE A 197 -19.83 6.21 -9.94
C ILE A 197 -20.18 7.06 -8.71
N ALA A 198 -19.24 7.22 -7.80
CA ALA A 198 -19.44 7.98 -6.58
C ALA A 198 -19.74 9.46 -6.86
N ASP A 199 -19.01 10.08 -7.78
CA ASP A 199 -19.21 11.47 -8.16
C ASP A 199 -20.58 11.69 -8.81
N ALA A 200 -21.07 10.76 -9.61
CA ALA A 200 -22.40 10.82 -10.22
C ALA A 200 -23.52 10.84 -9.17
N VAL A 201 -23.43 10.00 -8.14
CA VAL A 201 -24.42 9.96 -7.03
C VAL A 201 -24.35 11.25 -6.19
N MET A 202 -23.14 11.74 -5.90
CA MET A 202 -22.94 12.93 -5.07
C MET A 202 -23.35 14.23 -5.79
N LEU A 203 -23.20 14.31 -7.13
CA LEU A 203 -23.63 15.46 -7.92
C LEU A 203 -25.15 15.59 -8.00
N ASP A 204 -25.91 14.48 -8.04
CA ASP A 204 -27.36 14.49 -8.10
C ASP A 204 -27.99 15.13 -6.85
N GLU A 205 -27.31 15.06 -5.71
CA GLU A 205 -27.70 15.74 -4.47
C GLU A 205 -27.57 17.27 -4.53
N SER A 206 -26.55 17.77 -5.22
CA SER A 206 -26.28 19.21 -5.30
C SER A 206 -27.32 19.95 -6.15
N MET A 207 -28.15 19.23 -6.93
CA MET A 207 -29.14 19.77 -7.84
C MET A 207 -30.59 19.58 -7.36
N SER A 208 -30.79 18.92 -6.21
CA SER A 208 -32.11 18.66 -5.61
C SER A 208 -32.34 19.53 -4.37
#